data_69d07f1809c2fac281e5921a1763626d
#
_entry.id   69d07f1809c2fac281e5921a1763626d
#
_cell.length_a   1.000
_cell.length_b   1.000
_cell.length_c   1.000
_cell.angle_alpha   90.00
_cell.angle_beta   90.00
_cell.angle_gamma   90.00
#
_symmetry.space_group_name_H-M   'P 1'
#
loop_
_entity.id
_entity.type
_entity.pdbx_description
1 polymer ?
#
loop_
_entity_poly.entity_id
_entity_poly.type
_entity_poly.pdbx_seq_one_letter_code
_entity_poly.pdbx_strand_id
1 'polypeptide(L)'
;MTARLSTRPFWYLRHGETDWNARGLSQGRSDIELNQNGIEQAERAAQVMAKHWDDFAPITRIVSSPLKRAFRTAEIVAQALATQDRVLLPITTETDLQEVCFGEQEGQPMGSWYDSWIAGDYTPKGAEVFQDLVSRAVGAVDRATSGEGAALIVCHGAMFRALRMAMGLPANVRLQNAVPLWLTPGSPEPLPWVLTDVTQHG
;
A
#
# COMPACT_ATOMS: atom_id res chain seq x y z
N MET A 1 -17.20 15.21 -6.40
CA MET A 1 -17.54 14.21 -5.39
C MET A 1 -16.27 13.42 -5.09
N THR A 2 -15.85 13.31 -3.84
CA THR A 2 -14.69 12.50 -3.47
C THR A 2 -15.02 11.02 -3.72
N ALA A 3 -14.16 10.31 -4.45
CA ALA A 3 -14.30 8.86 -4.66
C ALA A 3 -14.31 8.15 -3.30
N ARG A 4 -15.24 7.22 -3.10
CA ARG A 4 -15.35 6.43 -1.88
C ARG A 4 -14.98 5.00 -2.17
N LEU A 5 -14.23 4.38 -1.26
CA LEU A 5 -13.95 2.95 -1.27
C LEU A 5 -15.21 2.13 -1.04
N SER A 6 -15.28 0.96 -1.68
CA SER A 6 -16.25 -0.08 -1.31
C SER A 6 -16.00 -0.53 0.13
N THR A 7 -17.05 -0.98 0.82
CA THR A 7 -17.00 -1.35 2.24
C THR A 7 -16.45 -2.76 2.49
N ARG A 8 -15.49 -3.19 1.68
CA ARG A 8 -14.85 -4.52 1.80
C ARG A 8 -13.55 -4.41 2.58
N PRO A 9 -13.37 -5.16 3.67
CA PRO A 9 -12.10 -5.21 4.38
C PRO A 9 -10.99 -5.79 3.51
N PHE A 10 -9.75 -5.34 3.72
CA PHE A 10 -8.59 -5.84 2.99
C PHE A 10 -7.29 -5.65 3.77
N TRP A 11 -6.27 -6.42 3.39
CA TRP A 11 -4.92 -6.25 3.86
C TRP A 11 -4.15 -5.25 3.00
N TYR A 12 -3.34 -4.42 3.63
CA TYR A 12 -2.47 -3.49 2.93
C TYR A 12 -1.03 -3.62 3.42
N LEU A 13 -0.10 -3.66 2.47
CA LEU A 13 1.32 -3.71 2.75
C LEU A 13 2.06 -2.72 1.85
N ARG A 14 2.74 -1.75 2.43
CA ARG A 14 3.71 -0.95 1.70
C ARG A 14 4.93 -1.83 1.41
N HIS A 15 5.50 -1.71 0.21
CA HIS A 15 6.73 -2.42 -0.16
C HIS A 15 7.86 -2.22 0.87
N GLY A 16 8.81 -3.16 0.93
CA GLY A 16 10.02 -3.07 1.73
C GLY A 16 10.93 -1.90 1.32
N GLU A 17 11.93 -1.61 2.13
CA GLU A 17 12.84 -0.50 1.90
C GLU A 17 13.64 -0.63 0.59
N THR A 18 13.90 0.51 -0.05
CA THR A 18 14.82 0.68 -1.18
C THR A 18 15.94 1.64 -0.78
N ASP A 19 17.04 1.67 -1.53
CA ASP A 19 18.10 2.65 -1.28
C ASP A 19 17.63 4.10 -1.35
N TRP A 20 16.62 4.39 -2.18
CA TRP A 20 16.04 5.72 -2.23
C TRP A 20 15.19 6.04 -1.00
N ASN A 21 14.52 5.06 -0.40
CA ASN A 21 13.85 5.25 0.90
C ASN A 21 14.87 5.58 2.01
N ALA A 22 15.95 4.81 2.09
CA ALA A 22 17.01 5.03 3.07
C ALA A 22 17.66 6.41 2.95
N ARG A 23 17.74 6.94 1.73
CA ARG A 23 18.28 8.27 1.43
C ARG A 23 17.25 9.39 1.50
N GLY A 24 15.98 9.11 1.76
CA GLY A 24 14.91 10.11 1.82
C GLY A 24 14.53 10.71 0.46
N LEU A 25 14.74 9.97 -0.64
CA LEU A 25 14.44 10.44 -1.99
C LEU A 25 13.02 10.05 -2.42
N SER A 26 12.38 10.93 -3.20
CA SER A 26 11.09 10.68 -3.83
C SER A 26 11.26 9.68 -4.96
N GLN A 27 10.59 8.53 -4.90
CA GLN A 27 10.75 7.48 -5.91
C GLN A 27 9.76 7.62 -7.07
N GLY A 28 8.49 7.86 -6.74
CA GLY A 28 7.46 7.89 -7.75
C GLY A 28 7.42 6.61 -8.58
N ARG A 29 7.40 6.75 -9.90
CA ARG A 29 7.41 5.64 -10.86
C ARG A 29 8.79 5.15 -11.24
N SER A 30 9.86 5.77 -10.75
CA SER A 30 11.21 5.23 -10.87
C SER A 30 11.28 3.83 -10.26
N ASP A 31 11.72 2.85 -11.06
CA ASP A 31 11.59 1.43 -10.73
C ASP A 31 12.82 0.90 -9.96
N ILE A 32 12.98 1.38 -8.74
CA ILE A 32 14.06 1.02 -7.81
C ILE A 32 13.71 -0.30 -7.11
N GLU A 33 14.68 -1.21 -7.03
CA GLU A 33 14.54 -2.51 -6.36
C GLU A 33 14.63 -2.39 -4.84
N LEU A 34 14.21 -3.43 -4.12
CA LEU A 34 14.43 -3.55 -2.68
C LEU A 34 15.93 -3.61 -2.39
N ASN A 35 16.34 -2.96 -1.30
CA ASN A 35 17.65 -3.23 -0.71
C ASN A 35 17.57 -4.45 0.24
N GLN A 36 18.70 -4.85 0.81
CA GLN A 36 18.74 -6.01 1.71
C GLN A 36 17.82 -5.85 2.92
N ASN A 37 17.76 -4.65 3.52
CA ASN A 37 16.86 -4.37 4.63
C ASN A 37 15.37 -4.49 4.21
N GLY A 38 15.04 -4.06 2.98
CA GLY A 38 13.68 -4.22 2.45
C GLY A 38 13.24 -5.67 2.25
N ILE A 39 14.17 -6.55 1.85
CA ILE A 39 13.92 -8.00 1.77
C ILE A 39 13.60 -8.55 3.17
N GLU A 40 14.46 -8.27 4.15
CA GLU A 40 14.27 -8.71 5.54
C GLU A 40 12.98 -8.13 6.17
N GLN A 41 12.62 -6.90 5.84
CA GLN A 41 11.36 -6.30 6.26
C GLN A 41 10.16 -7.06 5.68
N ALA A 42 10.20 -7.46 4.41
CA ALA A 42 9.14 -8.24 3.79
C ALA A 42 9.00 -9.65 4.42
N GLU A 43 10.11 -10.30 4.74
CA GLU A 43 10.13 -11.59 5.45
C GLU A 43 9.51 -11.47 6.85
N ARG A 44 9.89 -10.43 7.61
CA ARG A 44 9.29 -10.14 8.93
C ARG A 44 7.80 -9.87 8.84
N ALA A 45 7.37 -9.09 7.85
CA ALA A 45 5.95 -8.83 7.61
C ALA A 45 5.16 -10.12 7.37
N ALA A 46 5.71 -11.02 6.57
CA ALA A 46 5.10 -12.33 6.32
C ALA A 46 5.01 -13.19 7.58
N GLN A 47 6.03 -13.19 8.44
CA GLN A 47 6.01 -13.91 9.73
C GLN A 47 4.92 -13.37 10.66
N VAL A 48 4.77 -12.03 10.74
CA VAL A 48 3.70 -11.39 11.51
C VAL A 48 2.32 -11.79 10.96
N MET A 49 2.13 -11.71 9.64
CA MET A 49 0.88 -12.10 9.00
C MET A 49 0.56 -13.58 9.20
N ALA A 50 1.56 -14.46 9.15
CA ALA A 50 1.40 -15.90 9.42
C ALA A 50 1.01 -16.20 10.86
N LYS A 51 1.60 -15.48 11.83
CA LYS A 51 1.29 -15.61 13.26
C LYS A 51 -0.17 -15.22 13.56
N HIS A 52 -0.67 -14.19 12.89
CA HIS A 52 -2.01 -13.64 13.10
C HIS A 52 -3.00 -14.05 12.00
N TRP A 53 -2.73 -15.17 11.32
CA TRP A 53 -3.54 -15.62 10.17
C TRP A 53 -5.01 -15.84 10.53
N ASP A 54 -5.27 -16.37 11.72
CA ASP A 54 -6.63 -16.72 12.17
C ASP A 54 -7.33 -15.57 12.94
N ASP A 55 -6.59 -14.50 13.27
CA ASP A 55 -7.13 -13.34 13.99
C ASP A 55 -7.91 -12.39 13.06
N PHE A 56 -7.65 -12.49 11.76
CA PHE A 56 -8.25 -11.65 10.72
C PHE A 56 -8.82 -12.50 9.58
N ALA A 57 -9.42 -11.85 8.58
CA ALA A 57 -9.90 -12.59 7.41
C ALA A 57 -8.73 -13.20 6.61
N PRO A 58 -8.80 -14.51 6.28
CA PRO A 58 -7.75 -15.18 5.53
C PRO A 58 -7.49 -14.53 4.17
N ILE A 59 -6.21 -14.37 3.84
CA ILE A 59 -5.82 -13.84 2.52
C ILE A 59 -6.08 -14.92 1.48
N THR A 60 -6.87 -14.58 0.46
CA THR A 60 -7.20 -15.51 -0.63
C THR A 60 -6.43 -15.21 -1.93
N ARG A 61 -5.88 -14.00 -2.06
CA ARG A 61 -5.09 -13.55 -3.21
C ARG A 61 -4.21 -12.36 -2.86
N ILE A 62 -3.19 -12.16 -3.65
CA ILE A 62 -2.31 -10.99 -3.55
C ILE A 62 -2.45 -10.18 -4.83
N VAL A 63 -2.72 -8.87 -4.69
CA VAL A 63 -2.76 -7.91 -5.80
C VAL A 63 -1.66 -6.88 -5.58
N SER A 64 -0.71 -6.82 -6.50
CA SER A 64 0.49 -5.99 -6.36
C SER A 64 0.55 -4.89 -7.41
N SER A 65 1.13 -3.76 -7.03
CA SER A 65 1.70 -2.84 -8.01
C SER A 65 2.73 -3.57 -8.89
N PRO A 66 2.80 -3.27 -10.20
CA PRO A 66 3.79 -3.88 -11.09
C PRO A 66 5.23 -3.38 -10.85
N LEU A 67 5.44 -2.33 -10.05
CA LEU A 67 6.80 -1.83 -9.76
C LEU A 67 7.58 -2.85 -8.95
N LYS A 68 8.83 -3.09 -9.34
CA LYS A 68 9.71 -4.17 -8.83
C LYS A 68 9.73 -4.29 -7.32
N ARG A 69 9.87 -3.16 -6.59
CA ARG A 69 9.89 -3.15 -5.12
C ARG A 69 8.62 -3.71 -4.50
N ALA A 70 7.45 -3.39 -5.06
CA ALA A 70 6.17 -3.90 -4.56
C ALA A 70 5.96 -5.35 -4.97
N PHE A 71 6.22 -5.68 -6.24
CA PHE A 71 6.08 -7.04 -6.74
C PHE A 71 7.02 -8.01 -6.01
N ARG A 72 8.30 -7.62 -5.81
CA ARG A 72 9.24 -8.44 -5.03
C ARG A 72 8.81 -8.63 -3.58
N THR A 73 8.26 -7.59 -2.93
CA THR A 73 7.65 -7.73 -1.60
C THR A 73 6.52 -8.73 -1.60
N ALA A 74 5.63 -8.69 -2.61
CA ALA A 74 4.53 -9.63 -2.76
C ALA A 74 5.00 -11.08 -2.94
N GLU A 75 6.06 -11.31 -3.75
CA GLU A 75 6.65 -12.65 -3.93
C GLU A 75 7.20 -13.22 -2.62
N ILE A 76 7.96 -12.43 -1.86
CA ILE A 76 8.52 -12.85 -0.57
C ILE A 76 7.40 -13.23 0.38
N VAL A 77 6.37 -12.39 0.49
CA VAL A 77 5.22 -12.65 1.37
C VAL A 77 4.46 -13.91 0.92
N ALA A 78 4.18 -14.06 -0.38
CA ALA A 78 3.48 -15.24 -0.90
C ALA A 78 4.23 -16.55 -0.58
N GLN A 79 5.54 -16.55 -0.79
CA GLN A 79 6.39 -17.72 -0.51
C GLN A 79 6.43 -18.07 0.98
N ALA A 80 6.56 -17.04 1.84
CA ALA A 80 6.64 -17.27 3.29
C ALA A 80 5.29 -17.66 3.92
N LEU A 81 4.16 -17.24 3.33
CA LEU A 81 2.82 -17.64 3.77
C LEU A 81 2.43 -19.05 3.29
N ALA A 82 3.08 -19.58 2.24
CA ALA A 82 2.86 -20.94 1.78
C ALA A 82 3.44 -21.93 2.79
N THR A 83 2.65 -22.93 3.18
CA THR A 83 3.03 -24.03 4.08
C THR A 83 2.50 -25.35 3.51
N GLN A 84 2.72 -26.47 4.20
CA GLN A 84 2.13 -27.76 3.80
C GLN A 84 0.60 -27.71 3.74
N ASP A 85 -0.01 -26.91 4.63
CA ASP A 85 -1.46 -26.76 4.75
C ASP A 85 -2.02 -25.51 4.04
N ARG A 86 -1.15 -24.66 3.50
CA ARG A 86 -1.54 -23.43 2.77
C ARG A 86 -0.87 -23.40 1.41
N VAL A 87 -1.69 -23.37 0.37
CA VAL A 87 -1.19 -23.26 -1.01
C VAL A 87 -0.54 -21.90 -1.25
N LEU A 88 0.37 -21.86 -2.21
CA LEU A 88 0.96 -20.61 -2.67
C LEU A 88 -0.15 -19.70 -3.24
N LEU A 89 -0.29 -18.50 -2.66
CA LEU A 89 -1.29 -17.55 -3.08
C LEU A 89 -0.97 -16.99 -4.48
N PRO A 90 -1.96 -16.88 -5.39
CA PRO A 90 -1.75 -16.26 -6.68
C PRO A 90 -1.44 -14.76 -6.51
N ILE A 91 -0.44 -14.28 -7.26
CA ILE A 91 -0.11 -12.86 -7.35
C ILE A 91 -0.60 -12.35 -8.71
N THR A 92 -1.41 -11.30 -8.69
CA THR A 92 -1.80 -10.56 -9.89
C THR A 92 -1.29 -9.13 -9.79
N THR A 93 -1.02 -8.49 -10.93
CA THR A 93 -0.64 -7.08 -10.97
C THR A 93 -1.82 -6.21 -11.36
N GLU A 94 -1.94 -5.06 -10.71
CA GLU A 94 -2.90 -4.01 -11.06
C GLU A 94 -2.11 -2.73 -11.37
N THR A 95 -2.18 -2.28 -12.62
CA THR A 95 -1.39 -1.14 -13.10
C THR A 95 -1.71 0.16 -12.34
N ASP A 96 -2.96 0.36 -11.98
CA ASP A 96 -3.38 1.55 -11.24
C ASP A 96 -2.95 1.53 -9.77
N LEU A 97 -2.33 0.44 -9.27
CA LEU A 97 -1.63 0.41 -7.99
C LEU A 97 -0.19 0.97 -8.06
N GLN A 98 0.30 1.38 -9.22
CA GLN A 98 1.60 2.07 -9.30
C GLN A 98 1.63 3.29 -8.38
N GLU A 99 2.84 3.60 -7.88
CA GLU A 99 3.04 4.84 -7.12
C GLU A 99 2.70 6.07 -7.98
N VAL A 100 2.48 7.19 -7.33
CA VAL A 100 2.28 8.46 -7.99
C VAL A 100 3.48 8.81 -8.88
N CYS A 101 3.24 9.41 -10.03
CA CYS A 101 4.28 10.08 -10.78
C CYS A 101 4.61 11.41 -10.08
N PHE A 102 5.83 11.58 -9.57
CA PHE A 102 6.27 12.84 -8.95
C PHE A 102 6.90 13.81 -9.94
N GLY A 103 6.99 13.46 -11.23
CA GLY A 103 7.55 14.32 -12.25
C GLY A 103 8.98 14.75 -11.93
N GLU A 104 9.26 16.06 -11.95
CA GLU A 104 10.60 16.63 -11.68
C GLU A 104 11.14 16.36 -10.25
N GLN A 105 10.29 15.90 -9.33
CA GLN A 105 10.69 15.57 -7.96
C GLN A 105 11.18 14.12 -7.81
N GLU A 106 11.10 13.28 -8.84
CA GLU A 106 11.66 11.92 -8.76
C GLU A 106 13.20 11.98 -8.64
N GLY A 107 13.72 11.25 -7.66
CA GLY A 107 15.15 11.27 -7.31
C GLY A 107 15.59 12.47 -6.48
N GLN A 108 14.71 13.43 -6.20
CA GLN A 108 15.00 14.57 -5.34
C GLN A 108 14.65 14.27 -3.87
N PRO A 109 15.29 14.93 -2.92
CA PRO A 109 14.93 14.83 -1.51
C PRO A 109 13.45 15.17 -1.28
N MET A 110 12.79 14.38 -0.45
CA MET A 110 11.45 14.70 0.01
C MET A 110 11.47 16.01 0.79
N GLY A 111 10.65 16.96 0.41
CA GLY A 111 10.64 18.31 0.98
C GLY A 111 9.23 18.82 1.33
N SER A 112 9.16 20.09 1.74
CA SER A 112 7.91 20.76 2.11
C SER A 112 6.87 20.84 0.97
N TRP A 113 7.31 20.71 -0.27
CA TRP A 113 6.42 20.64 -1.44
C TRP A 113 5.39 19.52 -1.33
N TYR A 114 5.73 18.45 -0.61
CA TYR A 114 4.89 17.27 -0.50
C TYR A 114 3.58 17.57 0.26
N ASP A 115 3.64 18.37 1.31
CA ASP A 115 2.45 18.77 2.08
C ASP A 115 1.54 19.65 1.23
N SER A 116 2.09 20.60 0.49
CA SER A 116 1.35 21.45 -0.46
C SER A 116 0.72 20.64 -1.60
N TRP A 117 1.40 19.58 -2.07
CA TRP A 117 0.87 18.67 -3.07
C TRP A 117 -0.35 17.89 -2.54
N ILE A 118 -0.28 17.37 -1.31
CA ILE A 118 -1.42 16.69 -0.66
C ILE A 118 -2.59 17.66 -0.44
N ALA A 119 -2.29 18.89 -0.06
CA ALA A 119 -3.32 19.93 0.13
C ALA A 119 -3.97 20.39 -1.19
N GLY A 120 -3.33 20.11 -2.34
CA GLY A 120 -3.78 20.55 -3.65
C GLY A 120 -3.36 21.97 -4.02
N ASP A 121 -2.48 22.60 -3.22
CA ASP A 121 -2.00 23.97 -3.42
C ASP A 121 -0.86 24.04 -4.45
N TYR A 122 -0.17 22.93 -4.68
CA TYR A 122 0.97 22.81 -5.57
C TYR A 122 1.04 21.43 -6.21
N THR A 123 1.39 21.38 -7.49
CA THR A 123 1.72 20.13 -8.19
C THR A 123 3.05 20.30 -8.91
N PRO A 124 4.08 19.46 -8.62
CA PRO A 124 5.35 19.52 -9.34
C PRO A 124 5.16 19.35 -10.85
N LYS A 125 6.03 19.94 -11.65
CA LYS A 125 5.94 19.79 -13.11
C LYS A 125 6.04 18.33 -13.54
N GLY A 126 5.06 17.89 -14.32
CA GLY A 126 4.98 16.50 -14.79
C GLY A 126 4.48 15.50 -13.74
N ALA A 127 4.12 15.96 -12.54
CA ALA A 127 3.56 15.11 -11.51
C ALA A 127 2.06 14.87 -11.67
N GLU A 128 1.58 13.78 -11.15
CA GLU A 128 0.16 13.47 -11.00
C GLU A 128 -0.46 14.35 -9.90
N VAL A 129 -1.63 14.91 -10.15
CA VAL A 129 -2.39 15.67 -9.13
C VAL A 129 -2.85 14.73 -8.03
N PHE A 130 -2.77 15.17 -6.77
CA PHE A 130 -3.14 14.30 -5.64
C PHE A 130 -4.59 13.79 -5.71
N GLN A 131 -5.52 14.61 -6.18
CA GLN A 131 -6.93 14.21 -6.32
C GLN A 131 -7.13 13.13 -7.41
N ASP A 132 -6.32 13.16 -8.48
CA ASP A 132 -6.34 12.12 -9.51
C ASP A 132 -5.78 10.81 -8.95
N LEU A 133 -4.71 10.89 -8.14
CA LEU A 133 -4.19 9.74 -7.40
C LEU A 133 -5.26 9.14 -6.47
N VAL A 134 -6.04 9.96 -5.75
CA VAL A 134 -7.15 9.47 -4.90
C VAL A 134 -8.16 8.70 -5.71
N SER A 135 -8.59 9.24 -6.85
CA SER A 135 -9.57 8.60 -7.73
C SER A 135 -9.07 7.28 -8.30
N ARG A 136 -7.80 7.24 -8.74
CA ARG A 136 -7.12 6.05 -9.26
C ARG A 136 -6.94 4.99 -8.17
N ALA A 137 -6.52 5.40 -6.97
CA ALA A 137 -6.32 4.49 -5.85
C ALA A 137 -7.61 3.78 -5.43
N VAL A 138 -8.72 4.51 -5.35
CA VAL A 138 -10.04 3.95 -5.04
C VAL A 138 -10.44 2.91 -6.10
N GLY A 139 -10.36 3.26 -7.38
CA GLY A 139 -10.74 2.34 -8.46
C GLY A 139 -9.89 1.08 -8.47
N ALA A 140 -8.57 1.20 -8.23
CA ALA A 140 -7.65 0.07 -8.17
C ALA A 140 -7.95 -0.87 -6.99
N VAL A 141 -8.19 -0.30 -5.79
CA VAL A 141 -8.53 -1.09 -4.60
C VAL A 141 -9.88 -1.76 -4.75
N ASP A 142 -10.88 -1.09 -5.30
CA ASP A 142 -12.20 -1.68 -5.54
C ASP A 142 -12.12 -2.88 -6.49
N ARG A 143 -11.32 -2.79 -7.56
CA ARG A 143 -11.06 -3.94 -8.45
C ARG A 143 -10.31 -5.06 -7.72
N ALA A 144 -9.26 -4.72 -6.98
CA ALA A 144 -8.45 -5.70 -6.24
C ALA A 144 -9.26 -6.45 -5.18
N THR A 145 -10.26 -5.81 -4.59
CA THR A 145 -11.10 -6.39 -3.52
C THR A 145 -12.41 -6.99 -4.03
N SER A 146 -12.69 -6.97 -5.34
CA SER A 146 -13.98 -7.38 -5.92
C SER A 146 -14.28 -8.89 -5.87
N GLY A 147 -13.38 -9.76 -5.44
CA GLY A 147 -13.58 -11.20 -5.33
C GLY A 147 -14.03 -11.66 -3.94
N GLU A 148 -14.19 -12.98 -3.76
CA GLU A 148 -14.44 -13.59 -2.47
C GLU A 148 -13.18 -13.59 -1.60
N GLY A 149 -13.36 -13.50 -0.27
CA GLY A 149 -12.29 -13.45 0.72
C GLY A 149 -11.52 -12.13 0.71
N ALA A 150 -10.50 -12.04 1.54
CA ALA A 150 -9.70 -10.83 1.66
C ALA A 150 -8.52 -10.82 0.66
N ALA A 151 -8.30 -9.67 0.03
CA ALA A 151 -7.12 -9.42 -0.77
C ALA A 151 -6.00 -8.83 0.09
N LEU A 152 -4.76 -9.24 -0.16
CA LEU A 152 -3.57 -8.49 0.26
C LEU A 152 -3.16 -7.55 -0.89
N ILE A 153 -3.19 -6.25 -0.64
CA ILE A 153 -2.74 -5.23 -1.58
C ILE A 153 -1.31 -4.83 -1.21
N VAL A 154 -0.35 -5.10 -2.12
CA VAL A 154 1.04 -4.70 -1.94
C VAL A 154 1.35 -3.48 -2.79
N CYS A 155 1.65 -2.37 -2.15
CA CYS A 155 1.60 -1.06 -2.79
C CYS A 155 2.60 -0.05 -2.21
N HIS A 156 2.29 1.26 -2.19
CA HIS A 156 3.22 2.36 -2.00
C HIS A 156 2.76 3.39 -0.96
N GLY A 157 3.66 4.31 -0.61
CA GLY A 157 3.42 5.29 0.44
C GLY A 157 2.46 6.42 0.07
N ALA A 158 2.55 6.99 -1.13
CA ALA A 158 1.62 8.05 -1.54
C ALA A 158 0.24 7.48 -1.88
N MET A 159 0.18 6.27 -2.46
CA MET A 159 -1.07 5.53 -2.62
C MET A 159 -1.80 5.34 -1.29
N PHE A 160 -1.08 4.99 -0.22
CA PHE A 160 -1.68 4.87 1.11
C PHE A 160 -2.28 6.19 1.62
N ARG A 161 -1.61 7.32 1.38
CA ARG A 161 -2.14 8.63 1.76
C ARG A 161 -3.39 9.00 0.98
N ALA A 162 -3.43 8.67 -0.30
CA ALA A 162 -4.63 8.83 -1.13
C ALA A 162 -5.80 7.98 -0.61
N LEU A 163 -5.55 6.73 -0.26
CA LEU A 163 -6.54 5.86 0.36
C LEU A 163 -7.03 6.39 1.70
N ARG A 164 -6.14 6.92 2.56
CA ARG A 164 -6.54 7.54 3.83
C ARG A 164 -7.53 8.68 3.60
N MET A 165 -7.30 9.54 2.60
CA MET A 165 -8.26 10.60 2.24
C MET A 165 -9.62 10.00 1.86
N ALA A 166 -9.64 8.98 1.01
CA ALA A 166 -10.87 8.30 0.60
C ALA A 166 -11.61 7.60 1.76
N MET A 167 -10.86 7.21 2.79
CA MET A 167 -11.36 6.58 4.03
C MET A 167 -11.89 7.60 5.05
N GLY A 168 -11.83 8.90 4.77
CA GLY A 168 -12.18 9.95 5.73
C GLY A 168 -11.16 10.16 6.85
N LEU A 169 -9.90 9.76 6.64
CA LEU A 169 -8.81 9.88 7.59
C LEU A 169 -7.82 10.98 7.16
N PRO A 170 -7.05 11.57 8.10
CA PRO A 170 -5.98 12.49 7.74
C PRO A 170 -5.02 11.86 6.71
N ALA A 171 -4.88 12.50 5.55
CA ALA A 171 -4.09 11.94 4.44
C ALA A 171 -2.58 11.93 4.75
N ASN A 172 -2.05 13.01 5.34
CA ASN A 172 -0.62 13.18 5.53
C ASN A 172 -0.06 12.38 6.72
N VAL A 173 -0.24 11.07 6.68
CA VAL A 173 0.34 10.13 7.66
C VAL A 173 1.25 9.16 6.94
N ARG A 174 2.51 9.09 7.37
CA ARG A 174 3.51 8.18 6.79
C ARG A 174 3.27 6.75 7.26
N LEU A 175 3.12 5.82 6.32
CA LEU A 175 3.19 4.39 6.58
C LEU A 175 4.65 3.94 6.45
N GLN A 176 5.14 3.20 7.42
CA GLN A 176 6.47 2.57 7.38
C GLN A 176 6.54 1.47 6.33
N ASN A 177 7.75 1.14 5.86
CA ASN A 177 7.94 0.05 4.91
C ASN A 177 7.59 -1.30 5.56
N ALA A 178 6.90 -2.13 4.81
CA ALA A 178 6.54 -3.50 5.17
C ALA A 178 5.84 -3.67 6.54
N VAL A 179 5.02 -2.69 6.95
CA VAL A 179 4.11 -2.84 8.10
C VAL A 179 2.78 -3.37 7.58
N PRO A 180 2.36 -4.59 7.94
CA PRO A 180 1.10 -5.14 7.52
C PRO A 180 -0.06 -4.48 8.26
N LEU A 181 -1.03 -3.98 7.52
CA LEU A 181 -2.26 -3.38 8.04
C LEU A 181 -3.47 -4.22 7.67
N TRP A 182 -4.39 -4.38 8.62
CA TRP A 182 -5.75 -4.82 8.34
C TRP A 182 -6.67 -3.60 8.35
N LEU A 183 -7.40 -3.41 7.27
CA LEU A 183 -8.26 -2.26 7.03
C LEU A 183 -9.72 -2.68 6.99
N THR A 184 -10.55 -2.07 7.83
CA THR A 184 -11.99 -2.33 7.88
C THR A 184 -12.80 -1.04 7.83
N PRO A 185 -13.97 -1.05 7.17
CA PRO A 185 -14.87 0.09 7.23
C PRO A 185 -15.35 0.31 8.66
N GLY A 186 -15.51 1.56 9.07
CA GLY A 186 -16.10 1.90 10.36
C GLY A 186 -17.59 1.53 10.40
N SER A 187 -18.10 1.19 11.58
CA SER A 187 -19.51 0.81 11.78
C SER A 187 -20.12 1.55 12.97
N PRO A 188 -21.37 2.07 12.85
CA PRO A 188 -22.17 2.15 11.60
C PRO A 188 -21.62 3.17 10.62
N GLU A 189 -21.89 2.95 9.34
CA GLU A 189 -21.54 3.94 8.31
C GLU A 189 -22.28 5.28 8.53
N PRO A 190 -21.66 6.43 8.25
CA PRO A 190 -20.36 6.62 7.56
C PRO A 190 -19.18 6.92 8.53
N LEU A 191 -18.88 6.05 9.46
CA LEU A 191 -17.69 6.25 10.30
C LEU A 191 -16.40 6.07 9.49
N PRO A 192 -15.29 6.75 9.90
CA PRO A 192 -13.98 6.55 9.29
C PRO A 192 -13.53 5.09 9.36
N TRP A 193 -12.73 4.68 8.40
CA TRP A 193 -12.10 3.36 8.39
C TRP A 193 -11.21 3.14 9.61
N VAL A 194 -11.14 1.89 10.06
CA VAL A 194 -10.24 1.45 11.12
C VAL A 194 -9.02 0.76 10.47
N LEU A 195 -7.84 1.20 10.87
CA LEU A 195 -6.56 0.66 10.42
C LEU A 195 -5.89 -0.02 11.62
N THR A 196 -5.73 -1.32 11.54
CA THR A 196 -5.06 -2.12 12.58
C THR A 196 -3.65 -2.44 12.12
N ASP A 197 -2.65 -1.92 12.85
CA ASP A 197 -1.26 -2.34 12.69
C ASP A 197 -1.10 -3.72 13.33
N VAL A 198 -0.92 -4.74 12.49
CA VAL A 198 -0.86 -6.14 12.93
C VAL A 198 0.42 -6.44 13.71
N THR A 199 1.47 -5.62 13.56
CA THR A 199 2.70 -5.78 14.38
C THR A 199 2.47 -5.45 15.86
N GLN A 200 1.43 -4.69 16.16
CA GLN A 200 1.04 -4.28 17.51
C GLN A 200 -0.12 -5.12 18.08
N HIS A 201 -0.59 -6.10 17.31
CA HIS A 201 -1.67 -7.00 17.72
C HIS A 201 -1.09 -8.11 18.60
N GLY A 202 -1.46 -8.13 19.86
CA GLY A 202 -0.93 -9.09 20.83
C GLY A 202 -1.96 -9.47 21.88
#